data_bb2a93289f1001b1678208f7e326b0e9
#
_entry.id   bb2a93289f1001b1678208f7e326b0e9
#
_cell.length_a   1.000
_cell.length_b   1.000
_cell.length_c   1.000
_cell.angle_alpha   90.00
_cell.angle_beta   90.00
_cell.angle_gamma   90.00
#
_symmetry.space_group_name_H-M   'P 1'
#
loop_
_entity.id
_entity.type
_entity.pdbx_description
1 polymer ?
#
loop_
_entity_poly.entity_id
_entity_poly.type
_entity_poly.pdbx_seq_one_letter_code
_entity_poly.pdbx_strand_id
1 'polypeptide(L)'
;MDNVWDDDEESDTEVEPLIKGMAEVKLSKETKACIRAPWSKALIVKVFRRTVGFSYLTFKLNALWKPATRMDCVNLGNDYFLIKFYYSDDYDKVLCGGPWFIGEHFLAIKPWEPYFRASGDNLSSVAVWVRFSELPIEFYDIEVLKEIGSAIGPVLRIDSYTAAGSRGSYARLCIQIDLDKPLIKSIRIGRLVQQVKYEVISSLCFCCGRLSHK
;
A
#
# COMPACT_ATOMS: atom_id res chain seq x y z
N MET A 1 7.55 20.07 5.41
CA MET A 1 6.46 19.49 4.57
C MET A 1 7.04 19.40 3.19
N ASP A 2 7.83 18.37 2.99
CA ASP A 2 8.57 18.18 1.74
C ASP A 2 7.62 17.64 0.68
N ASN A 3 7.60 18.33 -0.46
CA ASN A 3 6.80 17.94 -1.63
C ASN A 3 7.34 16.60 -2.16
N VAL A 4 6.62 15.50 -1.87
CA VAL A 4 6.93 14.11 -2.26
C VAL A 4 6.91 13.87 -3.79
N TRP A 5 6.71 14.91 -4.61
CA TRP A 5 6.48 14.81 -6.06
C TRP A 5 7.58 15.50 -6.92
N ASP A 6 8.81 15.58 -6.40
CA ASP A 6 9.91 16.30 -7.06
C ASP A 6 10.70 15.45 -8.09
N ASP A 7 10.21 14.23 -8.41
CA ASP A 7 10.88 13.30 -9.33
C ASP A 7 10.61 13.54 -10.84
N ASP A 8 9.97 14.66 -11.21
CA ASP A 8 9.87 15.06 -12.62
C ASP A 8 11.09 15.95 -13.04
N GLU A 9 12.32 15.49 -12.77
CA GLU A 9 13.48 15.97 -13.53
C GLU A 9 13.40 15.37 -14.95
N GLU A 10 12.49 15.88 -15.76
CA GLU A 10 12.70 15.85 -17.21
C GLU A 10 13.93 16.72 -17.48
N SER A 11 15.09 16.07 -17.61
CA SER A 11 16.28 16.73 -18.13
C SER A 11 15.94 17.33 -19.48
N ASP A 12 16.14 18.63 -19.63
CA ASP A 12 15.90 19.42 -20.86
C ASP A 12 16.80 19.03 -22.06
N THR A 13 17.35 17.83 -22.09
CA THR A 13 18.29 17.33 -23.07
C THR A 13 17.80 16.02 -23.65
N GLU A 14 17.00 16.15 -24.68
CA GLU A 14 16.73 15.30 -25.85
C GLU A 14 15.24 15.34 -26.17
N VAL A 15 14.87 16.32 -27.02
CA VAL A 15 13.53 16.35 -27.62
C VAL A 15 13.49 15.22 -28.65
N GLU A 16 12.95 14.03 -28.21
CA GLU A 16 12.63 13.00 -29.19
C GLU A 16 11.64 13.55 -30.22
N PRO A 17 11.87 13.32 -31.52
CA PRO A 17 10.97 13.83 -32.54
C PRO A 17 9.60 13.21 -32.39
N LEU A 18 8.55 14.04 -32.34
CA LEU A 18 7.17 13.61 -32.24
C LEU A 18 6.82 12.61 -33.35
N ILE A 19 6.25 11.48 -32.95
CA ILE A 19 5.74 10.46 -33.89
C ILE A 19 4.61 11.08 -34.71
N LYS A 20 4.58 10.81 -36.00
CA LYS A 20 3.53 11.32 -36.92
C LYS A 20 2.13 11.01 -36.38
N GLY A 21 1.33 12.04 -36.15
CA GLY A 21 -0.02 11.93 -35.59
C GLY A 21 -0.08 12.11 -34.06
N MET A 22 1.05 12.43 -33.41
CA MET A 22 1.11 12.78 -31.99
C MET A 22 1.16 14.30 -31.82
N ALA A 23 0.39 14.85 -30.87
CA ALA A 23 0.47 16.23 -30.42
C ALA A 23 1.02 16.27 -29.00
N GLU A 24 1.92 17.20 -28.72
CA GLU A 24 2.52 17.40 -27.41
C GLU A 24 1.80 18.52 -26.66
N VAL A 25 1.50 18.31 -25.37
CA VAL A 25 1.02 19.35 -24.45
C VAL A 25 1.98 19.44 -23.28
N LYS A 26 2.72 20.55 -23.20
CA LYS A 26 3.63 20.84 -22.08
C LYS A 26 2.88 21.62 -21.00
N LEU A 27 2.80 21.06 -19.79
CA LEU A 27 2.23 21.73 -18.63
C LEU A 27 3.35 22.29 -17.76
N SER A 28 3.20 23.55 -17.31
CA SER A 28 4.18 24.15 -16.39
C SER A 28 4.20 23.41 -15.04
N LYS A 29 5.29 23.54 -14.27
CA LYS A 29 5.42 22.96 -12.92
C LYS A 29 4.30 23.48 -12.01
N GLU A 30 3.96 24.75 -12.08
CA GLU A 30 2.89 25.39 -11.32
C GLU A 30 1.53 24.79 -11.67
N THR A 31 1.24 24.60 -12.97
CA THR A 31 0.02 23.94 -13.42
C THR A 31 -0.06 22.51 -12.93
N LYS A 32 1.04 21.73 -13.07
CA LYS A 32 1.12 20.35 -12.54
C LYS A 32 0.85 20.31 -11.02
N ALA A 33 1.49 21.20 -10.24
CA ALA A 33 1.27 21.31 -8.81
C ALA A 33 -0.20 21.64 -8.46
N CYS A 34 -0.79 22.61 -9.17
CA CYS A 34 -2.18 23.04 -8.96
C CYS A 34 -3.18 21.90 -9.21
N ILE A 35 -3.05 21.15 -10.31
CA ILE A 35 -3.96 20.05 -10.65
C ILE A 35 -3.75 18.80 -9.79
N ARG A 36 -2.54 18.60 -9.22
CA ARG A 36 -2.20 17.49 -8.33
C ARG A 36 -2.61 17.72 -6.88
N ALA A 37 -2.56 18.97 -6.41
CA ALA A 37 -2.86 19.34 -5.02
C ALA A 37 -4.18 18.77 -4.47
N PRO A 38 -5.31 18.77 -5.21
CA PRO A 38 -6.56 18.21 -4.73
C PRO A 38 -6.54 16.71 -4.45
N TRP A 39 -5.55 15.98 -4.98
CA TRP A 39 -5.42 14.53 -4.91
C TRP A 39 -4.34 14.05 -3.92
N SER A 40 -3.64 14.98 -3.26
CA SER A 40 -2.58 14.66 -2.28
C SER A 40 -3.07 13.79 -1.11
N LYS A 41 -4.37 13.84 -0.80
CA LYS A 41 -5.03 13.01 0.22
C LYS A 41 -6.01 12.04 -0.42
N ALA A 42 -5.61 11.42 -1.52
CA ALA A 42 -6.41 10.42 -2.19
C ALA A 42 -5.70 9.06 -2.19
N LEU A 43 -6.48 7.99 -2.10
CA LEU A 43 -6.02 6.61 -2.15
C LEU A 43 -6.61 5.93 -3.38
N ILE A 44 -5.78 5.15 -4.05
CA ILE A 44 -6.22 4.20 -5.09
C ILE A 44 -6.55 2.89 -4.38
N VAL A 45 -7.74 2.38 -4.67
CA VAL A 45 -8.31 1.24 -3.96
C VAL A 45 -8.83 0.22 -4.96
N LYS A 46 -8.57 -1.06 -4.69
CA LYS A 46 -9.11 -2.20 -5.46
C LYS A 46 -9.44 -3.35 -4.52
N VAL A 47 -10.59 -4.00 -4.74
CA VAL A 47 -10.89 -5.25 -4.05
C VAL A 47 -10.15 -6.38 -4.77
N PHE A 48 -9.22 -7.03 -4.09
CA PHE A 48 -8.36 -8.04 -4.68
C PHE A 48 -9.16 -9.25 -5.16
N ARG A 49 -9.01 -9.62 -6.43
CA ARG A 49 -9.67 -10.76 -7.09
C ARG A 49 -11.20 -10.76 -7.01
N ARG A 50 -11.82 -9.59 -6.87
CA ARG A 50 -13.28 -9.47 -6.89
C ARG A 50 -13.71 -8.17 -7.51
N THR A 51 -14.57 -8.24 -8.51
CA THR A 51 -15.30 -7.08 -9.04
C THR A 51 -16.44 -6.72 -8.09
N VAL A 52 -16.54 -5.45 -7.73
CA VAL A 52 -17.59 -4.93 -6.85
C VAL A 52 -18.25 -3.71 -7.47
N GLY A 53 -19.55 -3.59 -7.27
CA GLY A 53 -20.29 -2.41 -7.72
C GLY A 53 -19.93 -1.16 -6.90
N PHE A 54 -19.93 -0.01 -7.57
CA PHE A 54 -19.57 1.29 -6.99
C PHE A 54 -20.33 1.61 -5.68
N SER A 55 -21.65 1.51 -5.71
CA SER A 55 -22.51 1.83 -4.55
C SER A 55 -22.25 0.89 -3.37
N TYR A 56 -22.05 -0.41 -3.65
CA TYR A 56 -21.73 -1.40 -2.64
C TYR A 56 -20.38 -1.10 -1.99
N LEU A 57 -19.35 -0.83 -2.82
CA LEU A 57 -18.02 -0.49 -2.32
C LEU A 57 -18.07 0.76 -1.43
N THR A 58 -18.65 1.85 -1.93
CA THR A 58 -18.76 3.12 -1.21
C THR A 58 -19.45 2.94 0.14
N PHE A 59 -20.56 2.18 0.17
CA PHE A 59 -21.27 1.86 1.42
C PHE A 59 -20.36 1.08 2.40
N LYS A 60 -19.65 0.05 1.90
CA LYS A 60 -18.75 -0.78 2.73
C LYS A 60 -17.55 0.01 3.25
N LEU A 61 -16.95 0.87 2.44
CA LEU A 61 -15.82 1.71 2.85
C LEU A 61 -16.21 2.71 3.93
N ASN A 62 -17.38 3.36 3.80
CA ASN A 62 -17.90 4.25 4.84
C ASN A 62 -18.14 3.52 6.16
N ALA A 63 -18.72 2.34 6.11
CA ALA A 63 -18.98 1.52 7.31
C ALA A 63 -17.67 1.01 7.96
N LEU A 64 -16.67 0.69 7.13
CA LEU A 64 -15.40 0.11 7.57
C LEU A 64 -14.47 1.15 8.19
N TRP A 65 -14.30 2.28 7.50
CA TRP A 65 -13.33 3.32 7.89
C TRP A 65 -13.91 4.34 8.85
N LYS A 66 -15.24 4.55 8.79
CA LYS A 66 -15.96 5.52 9.63
C LYS A 66 -15.21 6.86 9.65
N PRO A 67 -15.04 7.52 8.49
CA PRO A 67 -14.32 8.77 8.43
C PRO A 67 -15.03 9.83 9.28
N ALA A 68 -14.25 10.71 9.92
CA ALA A 68 -14.79 11.82 10.71
C ALA A 68 -15.47 12.88 9.82
N THR A 69 -15.02 12.97 8.57
CA THR A 69 -15.56 13.89 7.57
C THR A 69 -16.01 13.14 6.31
N ARG A 70 -16.55 13.87 5.35
CA ARG A 70 -16.91 13.33 4.04
C ARG A 70 -15.68 12.74 3.34
N MET A 71 -15.87 11.60 2.68
CA MET A 71 -14.96 11.09 1.65
C MET A 71 -15.68 10.97 0.32
N ASP A 72 -14.99 11.27 -0.77
CA ASP A 72 -15.52 11.11 -2.12
C ASP A 72 -14.91 9.86 -2.75
N CYS A 73 -15.75 9.12 -3.48
CA CYS A 73 -15.33 7.93 -4.21
C CYS A 73 -15.53 8.16 -5.71
N VAL A 74 -14.52 7.88 -6.52
CA VAL A 74 -14.56 7.99 -7.98
C VAL A 74 -14.22 6.62 -8.57
N ASN A 75 -15.02 6.14 -9.53
CA ASN A 75 -14.72 4.92 -10.27
C ASN A 75 -13.73 5.24 -11.40
N LEU A 76 -12.56 4.60 -11.39
CA LEU A 76 -11.52 4.78 -12.40
C LEU A 76 -11.58 3.71 -13.52
N GLY A 77 -12.53 2.78 -13.46
CA GLY A 77 -12.58 1.61 -14.35
C GLY A 77 -11.66 0.47 -13.89
N ASN A 78 -11.75 -0.69 -14.53
CA ASN A 78 -10.94 -1.88 -14.24
C ASN A 78 -10.91 -2.29 -12.76
N ASP A 79 -12.03 -2.10 -12.05
CA ASP A 79 -12.19 -2.34 -10.60
C ASP A 79 -11.33 -1.44 -9.69
N TYR A 80 -10.77 -0.34 -10.24
CA TYR A 80 -10.07 0.66 -9.45
C TYR A 80 -11.00 1.81 -9.04
N PHE A 81 -10.80 2.26 -7.83
CA PHE A 81 -11.54 3.37 -7.24
C PHE A 81 -10.57 4.36 -6.62
N LEU A 82 -10.84 5.64 -6.79
CA LEU A 82 -10.11 6.72 -6.14
C LEU A 82 -10.94 7.25 -4.97
N ILE A 83 -10.36 7.22 -3.79
CA ILE A 83 -11.01 7.70 -2.57
C ILE A 83 -10.29 8.94 -2.10
N LYS A 84 -10.99 10.06 -2.09
CA LYS A 84 -10.47 11.36 -1.66
C LYS A 84 -10.95 11.66 -0.25
N PHE A 85 -10.01 12.00 0.62
CA PHE A 85 -10.28 12.44 1.99
C PHE A 85 -10.14 13.96 2.09
N TYR A 86 -10.97 14.57 2.93
CA TYR A 86 -10.93 16.01 3.23
C TYR A 86 -10.19 16.30 4.54
N TYR A 87 -9.97 15.27 5.36
CA TYR A 87 -9.27 15.33 6.63
C TYR A 87 -8.05 14.41 6.64
N SER A 88 -6.89 14.94 7.05
CA SER A 88 -5.62 14.19 7.00
C SER A 88 -5.65 12.94 7.87
N ASP A 89 -6.24 13.05 9.07
CA ASP A 89 -6.26 11.94 10.03
C ASP A 89 -7.10 10.76 9.49
N ASP A 90 -8.16 11.04 8.72
CA ASP A 90 -8.93 9.99 8.06
C ASP A 90 -8.09 9.27 6.98
N TYR A 91 -7.32 10.03 6.19
CA TYR A 91 -6.40 9.48 5.20
C TYR A 91 -5.32 8.61 5.87
N ASP A 92 -4.65 9.13 6.89
CA ASP A 92 -3.59 8.42 7.62
C ASP A 92 -4.13 7.18 8.35
N LYS A 93 -5.31 7.29 8.96
CA LYS A 93 -6.00 6.17 9.59
C LYS A 93 -6.27 5.04 8.60
N VAL A 94 -6.67 5.36 7.38
CA VAL A 94 -6.95 4.35 6.36
C VAL A 94 -5.65 3.78 5.80
N LEU A 95 -4.69 4.61 5.45
CA LEU A 95 -3.41 4.19 4.87
C LEU A 95 -2.62 3.31 5.85
N CYS A 96 -2.55 3.72 7.12
CA CYS A 96 -1.74 3.05 8.15
C CYS A 96 -2.53 2.06 9.01
N GLY A 97 -3.87 2.12 9.00
CA GLY A 97 -4.73 1.31 9.87
C GLY A 97 -5.01 -0.11 9.38
N GLY A 98 -4.66 -0.42 8.12
CA GLY A 98 -4.88 -1.72 7.49
C GLY A 98 -4.18 -2.90 8.21
N PRO A 99 -4.29 -4.10 7.69
CA PRO A 99 -4.97 -4.46 6.44
C PRO A 99 -6.50 -4.36 6.52
N TRP A 100 -7.11 -3.99 5.40
CA TRP A 100 -8.55 -3.84 5.27
C TRP A 100 -9.16 -4.94 4.41
N PHE A 101 -10.41 -5.32 4.72
CA PHE A 101 -11.12 -6.39 4.01
C PHE A 101 -12.55 -5.99 3.71
N ILE A 102 -13.05 -6.45 2.56
CA ILE A 102 -14.47 -6.44 2.23
C ILE A 102 -14.93 -7.89 2.11
N GLY A 103 -15.61 -8.41 3.15
CA GLY A 103 -15.83 -9.83 3.33
C GLY A 103 -14.49 -10.55 3.53
N GLU A 104 -14.21 -11.56 2.70
CA GLU A 104 -12.96 -12.33 2.74
C GLU A 104 -11.88 -11.80 1.78
N HIS A 105 -12.16 -10.69 1.05
CA HIS A 105 -11.26 -10.15 0.05
C HIS A 105 -10.45 -8.98 0.58
N PHE A 106 -9.14 -9.00 0.32
CA PHE A 106 -8.26 -7.89 0.61
C PHE A 106 -8.71 -6.63 -0.13
N LEU A 107 -8.59 -5.51 0.56
CA LEU A 107 -8.67 -4.20 -0.03
C LEU A 107 -7.23 -3.72 -0.27
N ALA A 108 -6.79 -3.82 -1.52
CA ALA A 108 -5.51 -3.27 -1.94
C ALA A 108 -5.61 -1.75 -1.97
N ILE A 109 -4.69 -1.08 -1.31
CA ILE A 109 -4.69 0.38 -1.12
C ILE A 109 -3.29 0.91 -1.37
N LYS A 110 -3.19 1.96 -2.18
CA LYS A 110 -1.96 2.75 -2.31
C LYS A 110 -2.28 4.23 -2.37
N PRO A 111 -1.34 5.13 -2.00
CA PRO A 111 -1.48 6.55 -2.28
C PRO A 111 -1.73 6.80 -3.77
N TRP A 112 -2.52 7.84 -4.06
CA TRP A 112 -2.62 8.31 -5.43
C TRP A 112 -1.28 8.86 -5.91
N GLU A 113 -0.96 8.61 -7.16
CA GLU A 113 0.24 9.08 -7.83
C GLU A 113 -0.10 9.74 -9.16
N PRO A 114 0.68 10.73 -9.62
CA PRO A 114 0.53 11.32 -10.94
C PRO A 114 0.57 10.25 -12.05
N TYR A 115 -0.13 10.54 -13.16
CA TYR A 115 -0.19 9.67 -14.35
C TYR A 115 -0.78 8.26 -14.11
N PHE A 116 -1.39 8.00 -12.95
CA PHE A 116 -2.04 6.71 -12.71
C PHE A 116 -3.09 6.40 -13.77
N ARG A 117 -3.02 5.19 -14.33
CA ARG A 117 -3.98 4.64 -15.29
C ARG A 117 -4.41 3.25 -14.84
N ALA A 118 -5.71 3.05 -14.63
CA ALA A 118 -6.28 1.77 -14.22
C ALA A 118 -6.05 0.62 -15.21
N SER A 119 -5.78 0.92 -16.49
CA SER A 119 -5.49 -0.06 -17.54
C SER A 119 -4.05 -0.58 -17.54
N GLY A 120 -3.12 0.17 -16.96
CA GLY A 120 -1.68 -0.14 -16.96
C GLY A 120 -1.14 -0.58 -15.60
N ASP A 121 -1.96 -0.55 -14.56
CA ASP A 121 -1.54 -0.85 -13.19
C ASP A 121 -2.00 -2.24 -12.76
N ASN A 122 -1.07 -3.02 -12.25
CA ASN A 122 -1.35 -4.23 -11.47
C ASN A 122 -1.15 -3.89 -10.00
N LEU A 123 -2.22 -3.46 -9.31
CA LEU A 123 -2.19 -3.29 -7.88
C LEU A 123 -2.09 -4.68 -7.22
N SER A 124 -0.92 -5.26 -7.32
CA SER A 124 -0.57 -6.55 -6.73
C SER A 124 -0.02 -6.42 -5.32
N SER A 125 0.25 -5.20 -4.85
CA SER A 125 0.77 -4.98 -3.51
C SER A 125 -0.37 -4.79 -2.50
N VAL A 126 -0.21 -5.42 -1.33
CA VAL A 126 -1.16 -5.31 -0.22
C VAL A 126 -0.41 -5.10 1.10
N ALA A 127 -1.02 -4.33 2.00
CA ALA A 127 -0.56 -4.21 3.37
C ALA A 127 -0.99 -5.44 4.17
N VAL A 128 -0.07 -6.15 4.78
CA VAL A 128 -0.35 -7.30 5.64
C VAL A 128 0.36 -7.19 6.98
N TRP A 129 -0.26 -7.74 8.01
CA TRP A 129 0.42 -7.92 9.28
C TRP A 129 1.23 -9.20 9.26
N VAL A 130 2.49 -9.09 9.66
CA VAL A 130 3.38 -10.21 9.88
C VAL A 130 3.74 -10.31 11.35
N ARG A 131 3.94 -11.54 11.83
CA ARG A 131 4.45 -11.84 13.17
C ARG A 131 5.79 -12.51 13.08
N PHE A 132 6.70 -12.06 13.91
CA PHE A 132 7.97 -12.72 14.23
C PHE A 132 7.84 -13.31 15.63
N SER A 133 7.41 -14.58 15.71
CA SER A 133 7.25 -15.27 17.00
C SER A 133 8.62 -15.52 17.60
N GLU A 134 8.72 -15.32 18.93
CA GLU A 134 9.96 -15.55 19.69
C GLU A 134 11.18 -14.76 19.18
N LEU A 135 10.94 -13.59 18.56
CA LEU A 135 12.02 -12.69 18.20
C LEU A 135 12.73 -12.24 19.49
N PRO A 136 14.06 -12.39 19.60
CA PRO A 136 14.80 -11.95 20.78
C PRO A 136 14.55 -10.47 21.08
N ILE A 137 14.38 -10.13 22.37
CA ILE A 137 13.99 -8.80 22.81
C ILE A 137 14.99 -7.71 22.42
N GLU A 138 16.26 -8.06 22.22
CA GLU A 138 17.30 -7.16 21.75
C GLU A 138 17.01 -6.57 20.34
N PHE A 139 16.15 -7.22 19.56
CA PHE A 139 15.74 -6.74 18.23
C PHE A 139 14.46 -5.87 18.25
N TYR A 140 13.96 -5.50 19.43
CA TYR A 140 12.73 -4.68 19.55
C TYR A 140 13.01 -3.18 19.41
N ASP A 141 14.23 -2.78 19.06
CA ASP A 141 14.51 -1.42 18.63
C ASP A 141 13.77 -1.07 17.35
N ILE A 142 13.22 0.15 17.25
CA ILE A 142 12.36 0.57 16.12
C ILE A 142 13.11 0.54 14.80
N GLU A 143 14.38 0.97 14.77
CA GLU A 143 15.17 0.98 13.53
C GLU A 143 15.55 -0.44 13.11
N VAL A 144 15.90 -1.29 14.08
CA VAL A 144 16.17 -2.71 13.83
C VAL A 144 14.93 -3.43 13.31
N LEU A 145 13.75 -3.16 13.89
CA LEU A 145 12.49 -3.72 13.41
C LEU A 145 12.14 -3.27 11.99
N LYS A 146 12.46 -2.02 11.64
CA LYS A 146 12.31 -1.52 10.27
C LYS A 146 13.25 -2.23 9.29
N GLU A 147 14.52 -2.42 9.66
CA GLU A 147 15.48 -3.17 8.84
C GLU A 147 15.03 -4.61 8.62
N ILE A 148 14.61 -5.31 9.69
CA ILE A 148 14.08 -6.67 9.64
C ILE A 148 12.85 -6.73 8.71
N GLY A 149 11.92 -5.82 8.88
CA GLY A 149 10.72 -5.76 8.06
C GLY A 149 11.01 -5.44 6.59
N SER A 150 11.96 -4.55 6.33
CA SER A 150 12.36 -4.13 4.98
C SER A 150 12.96 -5.27 4.14
N ALA A 151 13.48 -6.32 4.78
CA ALA A 151 13.88 -7.54 4.09
C ALA A 151 12.70 -8.28 3.42
N ILE A 152 11.46 -7.98 3.83
CA ILE A 152 10.23 -8.57 3.26
C ILE A 152 9.58 -7.59 2.29
N GLY A 153 9.53 -6.31 2.65
CA GLY A 153 8.93 -5.23 1.88
C GLY A 153 8.84 -3.94 2.69
N PRO A 154 8.35 -2.84 2.10
CA PRO A 154 8.19 -1.57 2.79
C PRO A 154 7.40 -1.71 4.11
N VAL A 155 8.00 -1.29 5.23
CA VAL A 155 7.34 -1.31 6.54
C VAL A 155 6.42 -0.09 6.66
N LEU A 156 5.11 -0.34 6.71
CA LEU A 156 4.10 0.71 6.81
C LEU A 156 3.83 1.11 8.26
N ARG A 157 3.91 0.13 9.19
CA ARG A 157 3.61 0.35 10.60
C ARG A 157 4.24 -0.71 11.49
N ILE A 158 4.65 -0.31 12.68
CA ILE A 158 5.01 -1.22 13.79
C ILE A 158 3.84 -1.19 14.80
N ASP A 159 3.40 -2.36 15.26
CA ASP A 159 2.37 -2.47 16.29
C ASP A 159 2.80 -1.76 17.57
N SER A 160 1.89 -1.02 18.21
CA SER A 160 2.21 -0.19 19.38
C SER A 160 2.79 -0.98 20.56
N TYR A 161 2.30 -2.19 20.80
CA TYR A 161 2.83 -3.07 21.84
C TYR A 161 4.22 -3.61 21.49
N THR A 162 4.51 -3.79 20.20
CA THR A 162 5.84 -4.14 19.71
C THR A 162 6.79 -2.97 19.87
N ALA A 163 6.40 -1.78 19.41
CA ALA A 163 7.22 -0.57 19.52
C ALA A 163 7.53 -0.17 20.97
N ALA A 164 6.60 -0.42 21.90
CA ALA A 164 6.78 -0.17 23.33
C ALA A 164 7.57 -1.30 24.04
N GLY A 165 7.95 -2.39 23.36
CA GLY A 165 8.57 -3.56 23.99
C GLY A 165 7.73 -4.26 25.03
N SER A 166 6.43 -3.94 25.09
CA SER A 166 5.51 -4.47 26.14
C SER A 166 4.97 -5.86 25.85
N ARG A 167 5.27 -6.40 24.67
CA ARG A 167 4.92 -7.75 24.24
C ARG A 167 6.18 -8.47 23.74
N GLY A 168 6.71 -9.42 24.49
CA GLY A 168 7.91 -10.18 24.12
C GLY A 168 7.65 -11.50 23.39
N SER A 169 6.38 -11.97 23.33
CA SER A 169 6.07 -13.26 22.70
C SER A 169 6.15 -13.24 21.17
N TYR A 170 5.93 -12.10 20.55
CA TYR A 170 6.13 -11.86 19.13
C TYR A 170 6.22 -10.37 18.81
N ALA A 171 7.00 -10.02 17.81
CA ALA A 171 6.95 -8.70 17.19
C ALA A 171 5.95 -8.73 16.02
N ARG A 172 5.22 -7.60 15.82
CA ARG A 172 4.17 -7.50 14.82
C ARG A 172 4.36 -6.24 13.98
N LEU A 173 4.52 -6.41 12.68
CA LEU A 173 4.75 -5.34 11.71
C LEU A 173 3.73 -5.39 10.58
N CYS A 174 3.24 -4.25 10.15
CA CYS A 174 2.46 -4.12 8.91
C CYS A 174 3.42 -3.81 7.77
N ILE A 175 3.48 -4.69 6.78
CA ILE A 175 4.42 -4.64 5.67
C ILE A 175 3.64 -4.69 4.37
N GLN A 176 4.05 -3.88 3.40
CA GLN A 176 3.53 -3.94 2.04
C GLN A 176 4.24 -5.08 1.31
N ILE A 177 3.46 -6.05 0.82
CA ILE A 177 3.98 -7.19 0.07
C ILE A 177 3.46 -7.18 -1.36
N ASP A 178 4.28 -7.67 -2.27
CA ASP A 178 3.94 -7.89 -3.67
C ASP A 178 3.39 -9.32 -3.83
N LEU A 179 2.10 -9.43 -4.22
CA LEU A 179 1.40 -10.71 -4.35
C LEU A 179 1.79 -11.49 -5.61
N ASP A 180 2.48 -10.85 -6.56
CA ASP A 180 3.00 -11.50 -7.75
C ASP A 180 4.34 -12.22 -7.46
N LYS A 181 4.96 -11.92 -6.32
CA LYS A 181 6.17 -12.59 -5.84
C LYS A 181 5.85 -13.65 -4.79
N PRO A 182 6.68 -14.70 -4.69
CA PRO A 182 6.57 -15.67 -3.61
C PRO A 182 6.78 -15.01 -2.25
N LEU A 183 5.94 -15.35 -1.27
CA LEU A 183 6.08 -14.83 0.09
C LEU A 183 7.35 -15.35 0.77
N ILE A 184 8.05 -14.45 1.45
CA ILE A 184 9.22 -14.76 2.25
C ILE A 184 8.78 -15.51 3.52
N LYS A 185 9.21 -16.75 3.69
CA LYS A 185 8.81 -17.60 4.82
C LYS A 185 9.74 -17.47 6.03
N SER A 186 10.96 -17.05 5.81
CA SER A 186 11.97 -16.85 6.87
C SER A 186 12.98 -15.80 6.46
N ILE A 187 13.57 -15.13 7.44
CA ILE A 187 14.67 -14.17 7.27
C ILE A 187 15.85 -14.61 8.14
N ARG A 188 17.07 -14.31 7.71
CA ARG A 188 18.28 -14.57 8.49
C ARG A 188 18.77 -13.25 9.10
N ILE A 189 18.87 -13.22 10.41
CA ILE A 189 19.42 -12.10 11.19
C ILE A 189 20.72 -12.62 11.84
N GLY A 190 21.85 -12.34 11.21
CA GLY A 190 23.12 -12.95 11.63
C GLY A 190 23.05 -14.48 11.60
N ARG A 191 23.18 -15.10 12.76
CA ARG A 191 23.06 -16.58 12.93
C ARG A 191 21.62 -17.06 13.22
N LEU A 192 20.69 -16.15 13.51
CA LEU A 192 19.29 -16.48 13.79
C LEU A 192 18.53 -16.65 12.47
N VAL A 193 17.72 -17.71 12.38
CA VAL A 193 16.73 -17.89 11.32
C VAL A 193 15.35 -17.65 11.91
N GLN A 194 14.75 -16.50 11.56
CA GLN A 194 13.45 -16.05 12.05
C GLN A 194 12.35 -16.44 11.08
N GLN A 195 11.33 -17.14 11.55
CA GLN A 195 10.14 -17.46 10.76
C GLN A 195 9.22 -16.27 10.63
N VAL A 196 8.65 -16.09 9.44
CA VAL A 196 7.67 -15.02 9.11
C VAL A 196 6.28 -15.63 9.07
N LYS A 197 5.39 -15.18 9.94
CA LYS A 197 3.98 -15.59 9.96
C LYS A 197 3.10 -14.45 9.45
N TYR A 198 2.42 -14.68 8.33
CA TYR A 198 1.46 -13.72 7.77
C TYR A 198 0.11 -13.90 8.43
N GLU A 199 -0.47 -12.80 8.94
CA GLU A 199 -1.83 -12.82 9.49
C GLU A 199 -2.86 -12.78 8.35
N VAL A 200 -3.94 -13.55 8.49
CA VAL A 200 -5.13 -13.52 7.61
C VAL A 200 -4.87 -13.92 6.14
N ILE A 201 -3.73 -14.50 5.82
CA ILE A 201 -3.49 -15.08 4.50
C ILE A 201 -3.83 -16.57 4.54
N SER A 202 -5.14 -16.89 4.41
CA SER A 202 -5.66 -18.27 4.51
C SER A 202 -5.45 -19.13 3.24
N SER A 203 -5.06 -18.52 2.12
CA SER A 203 -4.96 -19.20 0.82
C SER A 203 -3.55 -19.22 0.25
N LEU A 204 -2.54 -19.41 1.11
CA LEU A 204 -1.15 -19.54 0.68
C LEU A 204 -0.91 -20.93 0.07
N CYS A 205 -0.38 -21.00 -1.15
CA CYS A 205 0.16 -22.24 -1.69
C CYS A 205 1.49 -22.56 -1.00
N PHE A 206 1.51 -23.64 -0.22
CA PHE A 206 2.73 -24.05 0.51
C PHE A 206 3.85 -24.54 -0.42
N CYS A 207 3.52 -24.92 -1.65
CA CYS A 207 4.50 -25.38 -2.64
C CYS A 207 5.28 -24.21 -3.27
N CYS A 208 4.56 -23.21 -3.83
CA CYS A 208 5.19 -22.11 -4.56
C CYS A 208 5.24 -20.78 -3.77
N GLY A 209 4.65 -20.70 -2.58
CA GLY A 209 4.60 -19.48 -1.75
C GLY A 209 3.67 -18.39 -2.29
N ARG A 210 2.84 -18.66 -3.30
CA ARG A 210 1.90 -17.69 -3.89
C ARG A 210 0.52 -17.80 -3.28
N LEU A 211 -0.19 -16.66 -3.22
CA LEU A 211 -1.57 -16.62 -2.77
C LEU A 211 -2.53 -17.18 -3.82
N SER A 212 -3.50 -18.01 -3.36
CA SER A 212 -4.60 -18.55 -4.19
C SER A 212 -4.15 -19.16 -5.52
N HIS A 213 -3.01 -19.80 -5.52
CA HIS A 213 -2.52 -20.60 -6.63
C HIS A 213 -3.08 -22.02 -6.47
N LYS A 214 -3.87 -22.49 -7.45
CA LYS A 214 -4.36 -23.88 -7.54
C LYS A 214 -3.36 -24.73 -8.31
#